data_1d2de8a146e81f254ddd86673e89e56e
#
_entry.id   1d2de8a146e81f254ddd86673e89e56e
#
_cell.length_a   1.000
_cell.length_b   1.000
_cell.length_c   1.000
_cell.angle_alpha   90.00
_cell.angle_beta   90.00
_cell.angle_gamma   90.00
#
_symmetry.space_group_name_H-M   'P 1'
#
loop_
_entity.id
_entity.type
_entity.pdbx_description
1 polymer ?
#
loop_
_entity_poly.entity_id
_entity_poly.type
_entity_poly.pdbx_seq_one_letter_code
_entity_poly.pdbx_strand_id
1 'polypeptide(L)'
;MKQSEFFSSLLPLARKAGEAFRINPVVILAQAAIESGWGQSDLASEHHNYFGLTAYGRSNVWWKGASIELGAHSLRFRTYDSPGDSFMDYARLIRSVYPLSLIHI
;
A
#
# COMPACT_ATOMS: atom_id res chain seq x y z
N MET A 1 -15.87 4.57 -1.31
CA MET A 1 -15.30 5.81 -0.74
C MET A 1 -15.22 6.86 -1.85
N LYS A 2 -15.72 8.08 -1.60
CA LYS A 2 -15.58 9.17 -2.55
C LYS A 2 -14.12 9.59 -2.63
N GLN A 3 -13.74 10.20 -3.77
CA GLN A 3 -12.34 10.64 -3.95
C GLN A 3 -11.88 11.61 -2.87
N SER A 4 -12.72 12.55 -2.46
CA SER A 4 -12.37 13.48 -1.39
C SER A 4 -12.18 12.78 -0.05
N GLU A 5 -12.99 11.78 0.25
CA GLU A 5 -12.84 10.97 1.46
C GLU A 5 -11.57 10.11 1.41
N PHE A 6 -11.26 9.57 0.23
CA PHE A 6 -10.03 8.82 0.03
C PHE A 6 -8.81 9.68 0.39
N PHE A 7 -8.73 10.88 -0.19
CA PHE A 7 -7.61 11.77 0.09
C PHE A 7 -7.54 12.17 1.56
N SER A 8 -8.64 12.61 2.14
CA SER A 8 -8.63 13.08 3.53
C SER A 8 -8.31 11.96 4.51
N SER A 9 -8.76 10.74 4.24
CA SER A 9 -8.54 9.60 5.13
C SER A 9 -7.12 9.03 5.01
N LEU A 10 -6.56 9.00 3.80
CA LEU A 10 -5.33 8.26 3.54
C LEU A 10 -4.10 9.16 3.37
N LEU A 11 -4.28 10.47 3.18
CA LEU A 11 -3.13 11.38 3.09
C LEU A 11 -2.21 11.30 4.32
N PRO A 12 -2.72 11.25 5.56
CA PRO A 12 -1.85 11.09 6.72
C PRO A 12 -1.00 9.83 6.67
N LEU A 13 -1.55 8.73 6.14
CA LEU A 13 -0.81 7.47 6.00
C LEU A 13 0.29 7.59 4.93
N ALA A 14 -0.03 8.26 3.82
CA ALA A 14 0.96 8.51 2.77
C ALA A 14 2.08 9.41 3.27
N ARG A 15 1.76 10.43 4.06
CA ARG A 15 2.77 11.31 4.65
C ARG A 15 3.70 10.57 5.60
N LYS A 16 3.12 9.75 6.47
CA LYS A 16 3.92 8.97 7.43
C LYS A 16 4.88 8.02 6.71
N ALA A 17 4.38 7.29 5.71
CA ALA A 17 5.21 6.38 4.92
C ALA A 17 6.26 7.13 4.10
N GLY A 18 5.88 8.25 3.51
CA GLY A 18 6.78 9.10 2.74
C GLY A 18 7.92 9.67 3.58
N GLU A 19 7.62 10.10 4.79
CA GLU A 19 8.64 10.59 5.72
C GLU A 19 9.59 9.47 6.14
N ALA A 20 9.04 8.29 6.44
CA ALA A 20 9.85 7.16 6.91
C ALA A 20 10.84 6.67 5.85
N PHE A 21 10.45 6.69 4.58
CA PHE A 21 11.25 6.11 3.49
C PHE A 21 11.72 7.14 2.46
N ARG A 22 11.48 8.42 2.71
CA ARG A 22 11.91 9.52 1.85
C ARG A 22 11.33 9.41 0.45
N ILE A 23 10.03 9.20 0.37
CA ILE A 23 9.28 9.12 -0.87
C ILE A 23 8.24 10.24 -0.86
N ASN A 24 8.02 10.86 -2.01
CA ASN A 24 6.98 11.87 -2.13
C ASN A 24 5.62 11.26 -1.78
N PRO A 25 4.90 11.80 -0.78
CA PRO A 25 3.59 11.26 -0.38
C PRO A 25 2.57 11.26 -1.51
N VAL A 26 2.66 12.20 -2.46
CA VAL A 26 1.75 12.26 -3.61
C VAL A 26 1.91 11.02 -4.49
N VAL A 27 3.14 10.54 -4.67
CA VAL A 27 3.41 9.32 -5.44
C VAL A 27 2.75 8.12 -4.76
N ILE A 28 2.93 8.00 -3.44
CA ILE A 28 2.35 6.91 -2.67
C ILE A 28 0.81 6.95 -2.75
N LEU A 29 0.24 8.13 -2.54
CA LEU A 29 -1.21 8.29 -2.52
C LEU A 29 -1.83 8.04 -3.90
N ALA A 30 -1.19 8.52 -4.97
CA ALA A 30 -1.65 8.28 -6.34
C ALA A 30 -1.64 6.79 -6.67
N GLN A 31 -0.59 6.09 -6.30
CA GLN A 31 -0.49 4.64 -6.53
C GLN A 31 -1.57 3.89 -5.76
N ALA A 32 -1.80 4.28 -4.50
CA ALA A 32 -2.87 3.69 -3.70
C ALA A 32 -4.24 3.90 -4.34
N ALA A 33 -4.49 5.09 -4.88
CA ALA A 33 -5.76 5.39 -5.54
C ALA A 33 -5.98 4.50 -6.76
N ILE A 34 -4.97 4.35 -7.59
CA ILE A 34 -5.06 3.53 -8.82
C ILE A 34 -5.24 2.06 -8.47
N GLU A 35 -4.38 1.53 -7.62
CA GLU A 35 -4.36 0.10 -7.33
C GLU A 35 -5.55 -0.39 -6.51
N SER A 36 -6.13 0.47 -5.69
CA SER A 36 -7.25 0.10 -4.83
C SER A 36 -8.61 0.50 -5.38
N GLY A 37 -8.66 1.11 -6.58
CA GLY A 37 -9.90 1.67 -7.10
C GLY A 37 -10.49 2.69 -6.13
N TRP A 38 -9.69 3.64 -5.68
CA TRP A 38 -10.09 4.65 -4.70
C TRP A 38 -10.56 4.03 -3.39
N GLY A 39 -9.92 2.94 -2.97
CA GLY A 39 -10.22 2.25 -1.72
C GLY A 39 -11.44 1.35 -1.77
N GLN A 40 -12.03 1.13 -2.95
CA GLN A 40 -13.27 0.37 -3.06
C GLN A 40 -13.06 -1.14 -3.27
N SER A 41 -11.86 -1.57 -3.65
CA SER A 41 -11.62 -2.99 -3.85
C SER A 41 -11.76 -3.76 -2.53
N ASP A 42 -12.13 -5.03 -2.63
CA ASP A 42 -12.23 -5.90 -1.46
C ASP A 42 -10.88 -6.04 -0.77
N LEU A 43 -9.83 -6.10 -1.56
CA LEU A 43 -8.47 -6.22 -1.03
C LEU A 43 -8.11 -5.01 -0.16
N ALA A 44 -8.52 -3.81 -0.56
CA ALA A 44 -8.28 -2.60 0.24
C ALA A 44 -9.25 -2.49 1.41
N SER A 45 -10.56 -2.60 1.14
CA SER A 45 -11.60 -2.33 2.14
C SER A 45 -11.67 -3.39 3.25
N GLU A 46 -11.46 -4.65 2.91
CA GLU A 46 -11.56 -5.75 3.87
C GLU A 46 -10.21 -6.24 4.38
N HIS A 47 -9.16 -6.15 3.57
CA HIS A 47 -7.85 -6.72 3.89
C HIS A 47 -6.74 -5.68 4.01
N HIS A 48 -7.07 -4.42 3.90
CA HIS A 48 -6.18 -3.27 4.11
C HIS A 48 -4.97 -3.21 3.17
N ASN A 49 -5.00 -3.95 2.06
CA ASN A 49 -3.95 -3.91 1.05
C ASN A 49 -4.33 -2.94 -0.06
N TYR A 50 -3.77 -1.73 -0.01
CA TYR A 50 -4.11 -0.66 -0.94
C TYR A 50 -3.26 -0.65 -2.22
N PHE A 51 -2.27 -1.52 -2.31
CA PHE A 51 -1.30 -1.50 -3.42
C PHE A 51 -1.27 -2.78 -4.23
N GLY A 52 -2.12 -3.75 -3.89
CA GLY A 52 -2.17 -5.01 -4.63
C GLY A 52 -0.92 -5.86 -4.46
N LEU A 53 -0.22 -5.75 -3.34
CA LEU A 53 1.00 -6.51 -3.12
C LEU A 53 0.71 -8.00 -2.97
N THR A 54 1.42 -8.81 -3.77
CA THR A 54 1.33 -10.27 -3.69
C THR A 54 2.12 -10.79 -2.50
N ALA A 55 1.74 -11.99 -2.02
CA ALA A 55 2.28 -12.56 -0.80
C ALA A 55 3.58 -13.33 -1.03
N TYR A 56 4.57 -12.64 -1.58
CA TYR A 56 5.92 -13.18 -1.76
C TYR A 56 6.88 -12.58 -0.76
N GLY A 57 7.95 -13.31 -0.49
CA GLY A 57 9.03 -12.82 0.35
C GLY A 57 8.76 -13.01 1.82
N ARG A 58 9.63 -12.42 2.63
CA ARG A 58 9.59 -12.57 4.08
C ARG A 58 8.62 -11.60 4.72
N SER A 59 8.03 -12.00 5.84
CA SER A 59 7.30 -11.10 6.70
C SER A 59 8.22 -10.00 7.26
N ASN A 60 7.62 -8.92 7.73
CA ASN A 60 8.35 -7.80 8.32
C ASN A 60 7.47 -7.16 9.41
N VAL A 61 7.88 -6.02 9.95
CA VAL A 61 7.13 -5.39 11.03
C VAL A 61 5.76 -4.90 10.61
N TRP A 62 5.53 -4.67 9.32
CA TRP A 62 4.23 -4.21 8.82
C TRP A 62 3.41 -5.32 8.21
N TRP A 63 4.04 -6.31 7.60
CA TRP A 63 3.36 -7.48 7.04
C TRP A 63 3.78 -8.74 7.79
N LYS A 64 2.84 -9.36 8.46
CA LYS A 64 3.10 -10.51 9.34
C LYS A 64 3.03 -11.85 8.63
N GLY A 65 2.93 -11.84 7.29
CA GLY A 65 2.91 -13.05 6.49
C GLY A 65 1.51 -13.56 6.13
N ALA A 66 0.46 -12.88 6.59
CA ALA A 66 -0.91 -13.29 6.28
C ALA A 66 -1.26 -12.98 4.84
N SER A 67 -2.04 -13.86 4.23
CA SER A 67 -2.43 -13.71 2.82
C SER A 67 -3.83 -14.22 2.57
N ILE A 68 -4.39 -13.78 1.46
CA ILE A 68 -5.69 -14.25 0.99
C ILE A 68 -5.61 -14.56 -0.50
N GLU A 69 -6.29 -15.60 -0.93
CA GLU A 69 -6.41 -15.94 -2.34
C GLU A 69 -7.60 -15.21 -2.94
N LEU A 70 -7.38 -14.46 -3.99
CA LEU A 70 -8.43 -13.73 -4.70
C LEU A 70 -8.27 -13.93 -6.21
N GLY A 71 -9.41 -13.97 -6.89
CA GLY A 71 -9.47 -14.05 -8.34
C GLY A 71 -9.34 -15.45 -8.90
N ALA A 72 -9.51 -15.54 -10.21
CA ALA A 72 -9.60 -16.81 -10.94
C ALA A 72 -8.25 -17.54 -11.09
N HIS A 73 -7.13 -16.84 -10.84
CA HIS A 73 -5.79 -17.40 -11.06
C HIS A 73 -5.11 -17.85 -9.78
N SER A 74 -5.85 -17.95 -8.69
CA SER A 74 -5.32 -18.42 -7.40
C SER A 74 -4.13 -17.59 -6.90
N LEU A 75 -4.12 -16.31 -7.22
CA LEU A 75 -3.10 -15.40 -6.71
C LEU A 75 -3.35 -15.11 -5.22
N ARG A 76 -2.26 -15.12 -4.46
CA ARG A 76 -2.35 -14.75 -3.05
C ARG A 76 -1.81 -13.35 -2.84
N PHE A 77 -2.58 -12.56 -2.09
CA PHE A 77 -2.24 -11.16 -1.79
C PHE A 77 -2.00 -11.01 -0.30
N ARG A 78 -1.13 -10.09 0.05
CA ARG A 78 -0.87 -9.75 1.44
C ARG A 78 -2.11 -9.18 2.10
N THR A 79 -2.35 -9.57 3.35
CA THR A 79 -3.35 -8.91 4.18
C THR A 79 -2.65 -8.23 5.35
N TYR A 80 -3.20 -7.10 5.80
CA TYR A 80 -2.57 -6.27 6.82
C TYR A 80 -3.52 -6.04 7.98
N ASP A 81 -2.96 -5.73 9.14
CA ASP A 81 -3.75 -5.41 10.33
C ASP A 81 -4.39 -4.02 10.22
N SER A 82 -3.80 -3.14 9.44
CA SER A 82 -4.30 -1.78 9.25
C SER A 82 -3.91 -1.25 7.87
N PRO A 83 -4.65 -0.25 7.36
CA PRO A 83 -4.25 0.41 6.11
C PRO A 83 -2.85 1.01 6.18
N GLY A 84 -2.48 1.60 7.33
CA GLY A 84 -1.17 2.20 7.52
C GLY A 84 -0.04 1.21 7.31
N ASP A 85 -0.24 -0.05 7.70
CA ASP A 85 0.77 -1.09 7.51
C ASP A 85 1.01 -1.35 6.01
N SER A 86 -0.02 -1.33 5.18
CA SER A 86 0.15 -1.51 3.75
C SER A 86 0.91 -0.33 3.13
N PHE A 87 0.66 0.89 3.60
CA PHE A 87 1.39 2.08 3.14
C PHE A 87 2.87 2.01 3.49
N MET A 88 3.19 1.61 4.71
CA MET A 88 4.58 1.46 5.15
C MET A 88 5.30 0.33 4.40
N ASP A 89 4.64 -0.81 4.23
CA ASP A 89 5.22 -1.94 3.53
C ASP A 89 5.48 -1.62 2.05
N TYR A 90 4.53 -0.95 1.40
CA TYR A 90 4.70 -0.50 0.02
C TYR A 90 5.85 0.48 -0.11
N ALA A 91 5.92 1.47 0.77
CA ALA A 91 7.00 2.47 0.74
C ALA A 91 8.37 1.80 0.94
N ARG A 92 8.46 0.86 1.88
CA ARG A 92 9.67 0.06 2.09
C ARG A 92 10.08 -0.65 0.81
N LEU A 93 9.13 -1.29 0.15
CA LEU A 93 9.40 -2.05 -1.07
C LEU A 93 9.90 -1.14 -2.19
N ILE A 94 9.20 -0.04 -2.44
CA ILE A 94 9.58 0.92 -3.48
C ILE A 94 10.98 1.48 -3.20
N ARG A 95 11.28 1.81 -1.96
CA ARG A 95 12.59 2.34 -1.57
C ARG A 95 13.72 1.33 -1.75
N SER A 96 13.40 0.02 -1.64
CA SER A 96 14.40 -1.03 -1.85
C SER A 96 14.69 -1.28 -3.34
N VAL A 97 13.76 -0.93 -4.22
CA VAL A 97 13.87 -1.21 -5.66
C VAL A 97 14.37 0.00 -6.44
N TYR A 98 13.92 1.20 -6.10
CA TYR A 98 14.21 2.41 -6.86
C TYR A 98 15.14 3.36 -6.09
N PRO A 99 16.08 4.05 -6.79
CA PRO A 99 16.90 5.06 -6.15
C PRO A 99 16.08 6.29 -5.77
N LEU A 100 16.57 7.04 -4.78
CA LEU A 100 15.90 8.26 -4.29
C LEU A 100 15.63 9.27 -5.40
N SER A 101 16.53 9.37 -6.37
CA SER A 101 16.40 10.32 -7.47
C SER A 101 15.13 10.12 -8.31
N LEU A 102 14.53 8.92 -8.26
CA LEU A 102 13.31 8.61 -9.02
C LEU A 102 12.03 8.73 -8.22
N ILE A 103 12.09 8.70 -6.89
CA ILE A 103 10.89 8.61 -6.04
C ILE A 103 10.79 9.73 -5.00
N HIS A 104 11.85 10.44 -4.76
CA HIS A 104 11.89 11.55 -3.81
C HIS A 104 11.93 12.87 -4.56
N ILE A 105 10.93 13.68 -4.36
CA ILE A 105 10.82 15.00 -4.98
C ILE A 105 10.83 16.06 -3.92
#